data_5be18200865da206466d90c803975447
#
_entry.id   5be18200865da206466d90c803975447
#
_cell.length_a   1.000
_cell.length_b   1.000
_cell.length_c   1.000
_cell.angle_alpha   90.00
_cell.angle_beta   90.00
_cell.angle_gamma   90.00
#
_symmetry.space_group_name_H-M   'P 1'
#
loop_
_entity.id
_entity.type
_entity.pdbx_description
1 polymer ?
#
loop_
_entity_poly.entity_id
_entity_poly.type
_entity_poly.pdbx_seq_one_letter_code
_entity_poly.pdbx_strand_id
1 'polypeptide(L)'
;MTRSIQAQLMGVADSTNGDIFHNWAKLPISREQFARESSEGMRLLFPDCRPLPGAEKILSNLSCARNASSGDKIQLALASSTKTRSYELKTSGLESKQLLSFFRSDRRVLGDDPRVKKGRGKPAPDIYLLALESLNSGIEPGESPILPSECLVFEDSVAGVEAGRRAGMRVVWVPHPDVAYEYQPMHKDILAGRSGRFKVGDDWQLGEIDDGWAESIPSLEHFDYGKYGLDVAFRIH
;
A
#
# COMPACT_ATOMS: atom_id res chain seq x y z
N MET A 1 -20.55 -5.88 11.21
CA MET A 1 -20.04 -4.90 10.22
C MET A 1 -20.43 -5.40 8.85
N THR A 2 -20.92 -4.55 7.93
CA THR A 2 -21.25 -4.97 6.56
C THR A 2 -19.97 -4.95 5.68
N ARG A 3 -19.98 -5.71 4.58
CA ARG A 3 -18.87 -5.69 3.61
C ARG A 3 -18.58 -4.30 3.07
N SER A 4 -19.65 -3.53 2.79
CA SER A 4 -19.53 -2.16 2.26
C SER A 4 -18.79 -1.22 3.22
N ILE A 5 -19.12 -1.23 4.52
CA ILE A 5 -18.38 -0.38 5.48
C ILE A 5 -16.97 -0.85 5.69
N GLN A 6 -16.72 -2.17 5.70
CA GLN A 6 -15.38 -2.71 5.78
C GLN A 6 -14.50 -2.24 4.62
N ALA A 7 -15.03 -2.33 3.40
CA ALA A 7 -14.34 -1.89 2.19
C ALA A 7 -14.05 -0.36 2.20
N GLN A 8 -14.96 0.44 2.75
CA GLN A 8 -14.76 1.89 2.90
C GLN A 8 -13.70 2.26 3.93
N LEU A 9 -13.48 1.41 4.93
CA LEU A 9 -12.51 1.65 6.00
C LEU A 9 -11.09 1.22 5.60
N MET A 10 -10.94 0.31 4.64
CA MET A 10 -9.62 -0.20 4.24
C MET A 10 -8.78 0.87 3.54
N GLY A 11 -7.53 0.98 3.97
CA GLY A 11 -6.54 1.88 3.38
C GLY A 11 -6.71 3.36 3.72
N VAL A 12 -7.78 3.75 4.43
CA VAL A 12 -8.02 5.13 4.85
C VAL A 12 -7.23 5.44 6.12
N ALA A 13 -6.76 6.68 6.26
CA ALA A 13 -6.01 7.10 7.46
C ALA A 13 -6.85 6.95 8.74
N ASP A 14 -6.22 6.51 9.85
CA ASP A 14 -6.88 6.24 11.13
C ASP A 14 -7.79 7.38 11.64
N SER A 15 -7.41 8.64 11.40
CA SER A 15 -8.20 9.80 11.81
C SER A 15 -9.54 9.90 11.10
N THR A 16 -9.62 9.47 9.84
CA THR A 16 -10.85 9.48 9.05
C THR A 16 -11.64 8.18 9.25
N ASN A 17 -10.93 7.09 9.44
CA ASN A 17 -11.50 5.75 9.64
C ASN A 17 -12.39 5.67 10.87
N GLY A 18 -11.93 6.18 12.00
CA GLY A 18 -12.67 6.21 13.23
C GLY A 18 -13.98 7.01 13.11
N ASP A 19 -13.94 8.12 12.39
CA ASP A 19 -15.12 8.98 12.14
C ASP A 19 -16.16 8.28 11.26
N ILE A 20 -15.72 7.66 10.17
CA ILE A 20 -16.60 6.92 9.26
C ILE A 20 -17.30 5.79 10.02
N PHE A 21 -16.55 5.00 10.79
CA PHE A 21 -17.10 3.87 11.53
C PHE A 21 -18.06 4.33 12.63
N HIS A 22 -17.67 5.31 13.44
CA HIS A 22 -18.48 5.82 14.56
C HIS A 22 -19.82 6.39 14.06
N ASN A 23 -19.81 7.15 12.98
CA ASN A 23 -21.00 7.72 12.36
C ASN A 23 -21.92 6.62 11.79
N TRP A 24 -21.35 5.62 11.13
CA TRP A 24 -22.10 4.50 10.57
C TRP A 24 -22.72 3.62 11.66
N ALA A 25 -21.93 3.26 12.67
CA ALA A 25 -22.36 2.36 13.74
C ALA A 25 -23.31 3.03 14.75
N LYS A 26 -23.40 4.38 14.74
CA LYS A 26 -24.18 5.18 15.71
C LYS A 26 -23.92 4.75 17.15
N LEU A 27 -22.64 4.62 17.50
CA LEU A 27 -22.23 4.13 18.80
C LEU A 27 -22.71 5.06 19.91
N PRO A 28 -23.25 4.52 21.04
CA PRO A 28 -23.75 5.30 22.17
C PRO A 28 -22.62 5.78 23.10
N ILE A 29 -21.39 5.82 22.63
CA ILE A 29 -20.19 6.25 23.36
C ILE A 29 -19.52 7.40 22.64
N SER A 30 -18.70 8.19 23.35
CA SER A 30 -17.94 9.27 22.70
C SER A 30 -16.86 8.75 21.77
N ARG A 31 -16.40 9.59 20.84
CA ARG A 31 -15.30 9.26 19.92
C ARG A 31 -14.01 8.97 20.68
N GLU A 32 -13.73 9.70 21.74
CA GLU A 32 -12.59 9.52 22.61
C GLU A 32 -12.62 8.16 23.31
N GLN A 33 -13.80 7.77 23.81
CA GLN A 33 -13.99 6.46 24.43
C GLN A 33 -13.80 5.35 23.40
N PHE A 34 -14.43 5.46 22.22
CA PHE A 34 -14.26 4.51 21.11
C PHE A 34 -12.79 4.37 20.69
N ALA A 35 -12.08 5.49 20.57
CA ALA A 35 -10.66 5.49 20.20
C ALA A 35 -9.78 4.76 21.24
N ARG A 36 -10.05 4.96 22.54
CA ARG A 36 -9.34 4.24 23.62
C ARG A 36 -9.60 2.74 23.56
N GLU A 37 -10.88 2.33 23.54
CA GLU A 37 -11.27 0.92 23.53
C GLU A 37 -10.76 0.20 22.28
N SER A 38 -10.85 0.85 21.11
CA SER A 38 -10.28 0.33 19.86
C SER A 38 -8.77 0.18 19.96
N SER A 39 -8.07 1.15 20.55
CA SER A 39 -6.62 1.08 20.73
C SER A 39 -6.21 -0.09 21.65
N GLU A 40 -6.99 -0.35 22.71
CA GLU A 40 -6.74 -1.51 23.58
C GLU A 40 -7.00 -2.83 22.85
N GLY A 41 -8.10 -2.95 22.12
CA GLY A 41 -8.38 -4.12 21.28
C GLY A 41 -7.29 -4.38 20.24
N MET A 42 -6.82 -3.33 19.55
CA MET A 42 -5.73 -3.44 18.58
C MET A 42 -4.42 -3.92 19.23
N ARG A 43 -4.11 -3.50 20.44
CA ARG A 43 -2.92 -3.98 21.17
C ARG A 43 -2.93 -5.48 21.41
N LEU A 44 -4.10 -6.06 21.61
CA LEU A 44 -4.26 -7.51 21.85
C LEU A 44 -4.22 -8.30 20.54
N LEU A 45 -4.76 -7.77 19.45
CA LEU A 45 -4.97 -8.51 18.21
C LEU A 45 -3.83 -8.32 17.18
N PHE A 46 -3.18 -7.15 17.17
CA PHE A 46 -2.16 -6.85 16.16
C PHE A 46 -0.91 -7.75 16.20
N PRO A 47 -0.44 -8.24 17.36
CA PRO A 47 0.66 -9.20 17.38
C PRO A 47 0.38 -10.52 16.64
N ASP A 48 -0.90 -10.87 16.47
CA ASP A 48 -1.35 -12.08 15.76
C ASP A 48 -1.54 -11.85 14.24
N CYS A 49 -1.25 -10.66 13.74
CA CYS A 49 -1.29 -10.36 12.31
C CYS A 49 -0.30 -11.25 11.56
N ARG A 50 -0.79 -11.92 10.51
CA ARG A 50 0.02 -12.77 9.63
C ARG A 50 0.15 -12.17 8.24
N PRO A 51 1.26 -12.46 7.54
CA PRO A 51 1.41 -12.11 6.14
C PRO A 51 0.30 -12.71 5.27
N LEU A 52 -0.07 -11.99 4.22
CA LEU A 52 -0.95 -12.53 3.19
C LEU A 52 -0.25 -13.64 2.39
N PRO A 53 -1.01 -14.58 1.79
CA PRO A 53 -0.46 -15.62 0.92
C PRO A 53 0.43 -15.04 -0.17
N GLY A 54 1.63 -15.61 -0.32
CA GLY A 54 2.62 -15.17 -1.30
C GLY A 54 3.50 -13.98 -0.89
N ALA A 55 3.20 -13.29 0.24
CA ALA A 55 3.94 -12.08 0.63
C ALA A 55 5.42 -12.34 0.91
N GLU A 56 5.75 -13.43 1.59
CA GLU A 56 7.15 -13.80 1.87
C GLU A 56 7.89 -14.13 0.57
N LYS A 57 7.27 -14.96 -0.27
CA LYS A 57 7.85 -15.38 -1.56
C LYS A 57 8.13 -14.20 -2.47
N ILE A 58 7.16 -13.28 -2.63
CA ILE A 58 7.33 -12.12 -3.53
C ILE A 58 8.42 -11.19 -3.00
N LEU A 59 8.49 -10.91 -1.69
CA LEU A 59 9.53 -10.06 -1.13
C LEU A 59 10.91 -10.70 -1.22
N SER A 60 11.01 -12.00 -0.95
CA SER A 60 12.26 -12.75 -1.14
C SER A 60 12.74 -12.66 -2.59
N ASN A 61 11.87 -12.92 -3.55
CA ASN A 61 12.20 -12.84 -4.97
C ASN A 61 12.61 -11.42 -5.38
N LEU A 62 11.80 -10.40 -5.04
CA LEU A 62 12.09 -9.01 -5.40
C LEU A 62 13.36 -8.47 -4.75
N SER A 63 13.72 -8.94 -3.54
CA SER A 63 14.96 -8.54 -2.88
C SER A 63 16.24 -8.93 -3.63
N CYS A 64 16.14 -9.97 -4.47
CA CYS A 64 17.23 -10.48 -5.29
C CYS A 64 17.04 -10.18 -6.79
N ALA A 65 15.88 -9.65 -7.18
CA ALA A 65 15.52 -9.41 -8.57
C ALA A 65 16.36 -8.30 -9.22
N ARG A 66 16.45 -8.39 -10.54
CA ARG A 66 17.05 -7.38 -11.40
C ARG A 66 16.07 -6.99 -12.50
N ASN A 67 16.22 -5.79 -13.03
CA ASN A 67 15.56 -5.40 -14.26
C ASN A 67 16.14 -6.24 -15.41
N ALA A 68 15.28 -6.93 -16.15
CA ALA A 68 15.71 -7.83 -17.23
C ALA A 68 16.41 -7.12 -18.40
N SER A 69 16.15 -5.82 -18.59
CA SER A 69 16.74 -5.04 -19.68
C SER A 69 18.04 -4.35 -19.28
N SER A 70 18.08 -3.70 -18.11
CA SER A 70 19.24 -2.93 -17.64
C SER A 70 20.18 -3.75 -16.76
N GLY A 71 19.69 -4.82 -16.12
CA GLY A 71 20.43 -5.59 -15.12
C GLY A 71 20.50 -4.93 -13.75
N ASP A 72 19.86 -3.77 -13.57
CA ASP A 72 19.87 -3.02 -12.30
C ASP A 72 19.12 -3.78 -11.21
N LYS A 73 19.62 -3.67 -9.99
CA LYS A 73 18.99 -4.28 -8.83
C LYS A 73 17.68 -3.56 -8.49
N ILE A 74 16.62 -4.35 -8.27
CA ILE A 74 15.34 -3.82 -7.80
C ILE A 74 15.47 -3.26 -6.38
N GLN A 75 14.91 -2.08 -6.15
CA GLN A 75 14.89 -1.40 -4.87
C GLN A 75 13.52 -1.54 -4.22
N LEU A 76 13.50 -1.73 -2.90
CA LEU A 76 12.26 -1.92 -2.13
C LEU A 76 12.06 -0.78 -1.14
N ALA A 77 10.84 -0.26 -1.08
CA ALA A 77 10.39 0.68 -0.06
C ALA A 77 9.01 0.30 0.47
N LEU A 78 8.72 0.69 1.70
CA LEU A 78 7.42 0.49 2.34
C LEU A 78 6.70 1.83 2.48
N ALA A 79 5.46 1.89 2.00
CA ALA A 79 4.57 3.05 2.16
C ALA A 79 3.22 2.60 2.75
N SER A 80 2.97 2.90 4.01
CA SER A 80 1.79 2.45 4.76
C SER A 80 1.05 3.60 5.42
N SER A 81 -0.30 3.62 5.33
CA SER A 81 -1.14 4.55 6.10
C SER A 81 -1.14 4.27 7.60
N THR A 82 -0.59 3.13 8.02
CA THR A 82 -0.47 2.74 9.43
C THR A 82 0.53 3.66 10.15
N LYS A 83 0.15 4.14 11.33
CA LYS A 83 1.05 4.92 12.19
C LYS A 83 2.13 4.05 12.85
N THR A 84 3.24 4.66 13.21
CA THR A 84 4.41 4.00 13.81
C THR A 84 4.03 3.04 14.94
N ARG A 85 3.24 3.49 15.91
CA ARG A 85 2.81 2.64 17.04
C ARG A 85 2.05 1.39 16.60
N SER A 86 1.11 1.53 15.65
CA SER A 86 0.33 0.40 15.14
C SER A 86 1.18 -0.50 14.26
N TYR A 87 2.13 0.07 13.52
CA TYR A 87 3.12 -0.67 12.75
C TYR A 87 3.97 -1.57 13.66
N GLU A 88 4.52 -1.03 14.75
CA GLU A 88 5.32 -1.77 15.71
C GLU A 88 4.56 -2.94 16.32
N LEU A 89 3.27 -2.75 16.66
CA LEU A 89 2.41 -3.81 17.17
C LEU A 89 2.16 -4.92 16.14
N LYS A 90 1.80 -4.54 14.90
CA LYS A 90 1.56 -5.50 13.79
C LYS A 90 2.81 -6.29 13.43
N THR A 91 3.98 -5.71 13.64
CA THR A 91 5.27 -6.31 13.28
C THR A 91 6.01 -6.91 14.46
N SER A 92 5.37 -7.01 15.63
CA SER A 92 5.97 -7.61 16.83
C SER A 92 6.11 -9.14 16.75
N GLY A 93 5.20 -9.79 15.99
CA GLY A 93 5.28 -11.23 15.72
C GLY A 93 6.50 -11.60 14.86
N LEU A 94 7.05 -12.80 15.08
CA LEU A 94 8.28 -13.24 14.43
C LEU A 94 8.16 -13.25 12.90
N GLU A 95 7.08 -13.82 12.36
CA GLU A 95 6.83 -13.91 10.91
C GLU A 95 6.74 -12.51 10.27
N SER A 96 5.93 -11.61 10.84
CA SER A 96 5.78 -10.25 10.35
C SER A 96 7.07 -9.45 10.45
N LYS A 97 7.86 -9.65 11.52
CA LYS A 97 9.15 -9.00 11.71
C LYS A 97 10.16 -9.45 10.65
N GLN A 98 10.22 -10.75 10.36
CA GLN A 98 11.07 -11.29 9.30
C GLN A 98 10.66 -10.76 7.93
N LEU A 99 9.34 -10.78 7.62
CA LEU A 99 8.81 -10.26 6.37
C LEU A 99 9.20 -8.79 6.14
N LEU A 100 9.04 -7.96 7.17
CA LEU A 100 9.31 -6.52 7.03
C LEU A 100 10.79 -6.15 7.15
N SER A 101 11.66 -7.12 7.43
CA SER A 101 13.11 -6.93 7.37
C SER A 101 13.65 -6.74 5.95
N PHE A 102 12.88 -7.11 4.91
CA PHE A 102 13.22 -6.81 3.52
C PHE A 102 13.26 -5.30 3.22
N PHE A 103 12.56 -4.50 4.01
CA PHE A 103 12.56 -3.05 3.88
C PHE A 103 13.54 -2.42 4.87
N ARG A 104 14.54 -1.69 4.36
CA ARG A 104 15.44 -0.91 5.20
C ARG A 104 14.66 0.15 5.97
N SER A 105 15.11 0.49 7.17
CA SER A 105 14.42 1.46 8.05
C SER A 105 14.31 2.87 7.43
N ASP A 106 15.33 3.29 6.68
CA ASP A 106 15.39 4.56 5.97
C ASP A 106 14.50 4.60 4.70
N ARG A 107 13.91 3.46 4.31
CA ARG A 107 13.03 3.31 3.15
C ARG A 107 11.59 2.95 3.55
N ARG A 108 11.19 3.34 4.75
CA ARG A 108 9.84 3.13 5.28
C ARG A 108 9.18 4.48 5.50
N VAL A 109 8.02 4.68 4.88
CA VAL A 109 7.18 5.86 5.07
C VAL A 109 5.87 5.40 5.70
N LEU A 110 5.57 5.87 6.90
CA LEU A 110 4.38 5.51 7.67
C LEU A 110 3.38 6.67 7.69
N GLY A 111 2.14 6.40 8.11
CA GLY A 111 1.05 7.37 8.07
C GLY A 111 1.23 8.59 9.00
N ASP A 112 2.16 8.54 9.95
CA ASP A 112 2.55 9.63 10.83
C ASP A 112 3.98 10.16 10.54
N ASP A 113 4.54 9.82 9.38
CA ASP A 113 5.82 10.41 8.93
C ASP A 113 5.66 11.94 8.82
N PRO A 114 6.52 12.73 9.47
CA PRO A 114 6.39 14.19 9.51
C PRO A 114 6.49 14.86 8.14
N ARG A 115 7.03 14.17 7.14
CA ARG A 115 7.10 14.64 5.74
C ARG A 115 5.75 14.54 5.04
N VAL A 116 4.86 13.64 5.48
CA VAL A 116 3.48 13.55 4.96
C VAL A 116 2.65 14.66 5.59
N LYS A 117 2.27 15.66 4.80
CA LYS A 117 1.46 16.79 5.28
C LYS A 117 0.12 16.30 5.82
N LYS A 118 -0.39 16.97 6.85
CA LYS A 118 -1.71 16.66 7.42
C LYS A 118 -2.79 16.71 6.33
N GLY A 119 -3.61 15.66 6.24
CA GLY A 119 -4.67 15.51 5.22
C GLY A 119 -4.17 15.00 3.86
N ARG A 120 -2.86 14.70 3.72
CA ARG A 120 -2.24 14.21 2.48
C ARG A 120 -1.89 12.72 2.54
N GLY A 121 -2.58 11.94 3.40
CA GLY A 121 -2.52 10.48 3.34
C GLY A 121 -3.24 9.92 2.11
N LYS A 122 -3.11 8.61 1.83
CA LYS A 122 -3.82 7.94 0.73
C LYS A 122 -5.30 8.37 0.71
N PRO A 123 -5.83 8.78 -0.44
CA PRO A 123 -5.38 8.59 -1.81
C PRO A 123 -4.48 9.72 -2.37
N ALA A 124 -3.97 10.65 -1.55
CA ALA A 124 -2.93 11.56 -2.03
C ALA A 124 -1.65 10.78 -2.37
N PRO A 125 -0.89 11.19 -3.40
CA PRO A 125 0.30 10.47 -3.86
C PRO A 125 1.50 10.61 -2.94
N ASP A 126 1.44 11.51 -1.97
CA ASP A 126 2.57 12.00 -1.16
C ASP A 126 3.37 10.87 -0.53
N ILE A 127 2.70 9.86 0.04
CA ILE A 127 3.38 8.75 0.72
C ILE A 127 4.25 7.91 -0.24
N TYR A 128 3.81 7.72 -1.49
CA TYR A 128 4.58 7.01 -2.50
C TYR A 128 5.71 7.85 -3.08
N LEU A 129 5.47 9.15 -3.28
CA LEU A 129 6.50 10.07 -3.74
C LEU A 129 7.62 10.21 -2.70
N LEU A 130 7.29 10.25 -1.40
CA LEU A 130 8.27 10.23 -0.32
C LEU A 130 9.03 8.90 -0.22
N ALA A 131 8.36 7.78 -0.47
CA ALA A 131 9.02 6.48 -0.55
C ALA A 131 10.02 6.43 -1.71
N LEU A 132 9.65 6.96 -2.87
CA LEU A 132 10.55 7.10 -4.03
C LEU A 132 11.72 8.05 -3.72
N GLU A 133 11.47 9.19 -3.08
CA GLU A 133 12.53 10.08 -2.62
C GLU A 133 13.53 9.37 -1.68
N SER A 134 13.02 8.52 -0.77
CA SER A 134 13.85 7.71 0.12
C SER A 134 14.71 6.68 -0.63
N LEU A 135 14.24 6.15 -1.76
CA LEU A 135 15.05 5.30 -2.64
C LEU A 135 16.12 6.13 -3.35
N ASN A 136 15.75 7.27 -3.89
CA ASN A 136 16.63 8.15 -4.64
C ASN A 136 17.69 8.85 -3.79
N SER A 137 17.48 9.00 -2.48
CA SER A 137 18.47 9.58 -1.57
C SER A 137 19.74 8.75 -1.41
N GLY A 138 19.72 7.48 -1.80
CA GLY A 138 20.87 6.57 -1.74
C GLY A 138 21.53 6.29 -3.08
N ILE A 139 21.23 7.09 -4.11
CA ILE A 139 21.82 6.93 -5.46
C ILE A 139 23.24 7.52 -5.46
N GLU A 140 24.16 6.80 -6.08
CA GLU A 140 25.56 7.23 -6.22
C GLU A 140 25.70 8.40 -7.23
N PRO A 141 26.71 9.27 -7.05
CA PRO A 141 26.96 10.35 -7.99
C PRO A 141 27.19 9.81 -9.43
N GLY A 142 26.34 10.26 -10.36
CA GLY A 142 26.39 9.84 -11.77
C GLY A 142 25.34 8.82 -12.18
N GLU A 143 24.60 8.23 -11.24
CA GLU A 143 23.42 7.41 -11.52
C GLU A 143 22.19 8.28 -11.73
N SER A 144 21.29 7.84 -12.60
CA SER A 144 20.00 8.51 -12.83
C SER A 144 19.02 8.18 -11.73
N PRO A 145 18.22 9.15 -11.24
CA PRO A 145 17.18 8.89 -10.27
C PRO A 145 16.08 8.00 -10.85
N ILE A 146 15.52 7.12 -10.03
CA ILE A 146 14.35 6.32 -10.36
C ILE A 146 13.17 7.25 -10.58
N LEU A 147 12.45 7.08 -11.68
CA LEU A 147 11.27 7.86 -12.01
C LEU A 147 9.99 7.19 -11.48
N PRO A 148 8.91 7.93 -11.24
CA PRO A 148 7.62 7.33 -10.87
C PRO A 148 7.15 6.26 -11.86
N SER A 149 7.37 6.45 -13.16
CA SER A 149 7.01 5.51 -14.22
C SER A 149 7.78 4.17 -14.16
N GLU A 150 8.87 4.12 -13.44
CA GLU A 150 9.69 2.92 -13.21
C GLU A 150 9.32 2.20 -11.90
N CYS A 151 8.35 2.73 -11.16
CA CYS A 151 7.90 2.16 -9.89
C CYS A 151 6.68 1.26 -10.08
N LEU A 152 6.66 0.16 -9.31
CA LEU A 152 5.53 -0.74 -9.19
C LEU A 152 5.03 -0.76 -7.74
N VAL A 153 3.77 -0.43 -7.55
CA VAL A 153 3.09 -0.41 -6.25
C VAL A 153 2.25 -1.67 -6.10
N PHE A 154 2.36 -2.35 -4.96
CA PHE A 154 1.44 -3.41 -4.54
C PHE A 154 0.49 -2.86 -3.49
N GLU A 155 -0.81 -3.00 -3.72
CA GLU A 155 -1.85 -2.44 -2.87
C GLU A 155 -3.05 -3.37 -2.69
N ASP A 156 -3.68 -3.31 -1.53
CA ASP A 156 -4.93 -4.03 -1.19
C ASP A 156 -6.16 -3.11 -1.19
N SER A 157 -5.96 -1.81 -1.03
CA SER A 157 -7.01 -0.81 -0.83
C SER A 157 -7.26 0.07 -2.05
N VAL A 158 -8.52 0.50 -2.24
CA VAL A 158 -8.89 1.43 -3.31
C VAL A 158 -8.16 2.77 -3.16
N ALA A 159 -8.08 3.30 -1.92
CA ALA A 159 -7.34 4.54 -1.65
C ALA A 159 -5.85 4.44 -2.02
N GLY A 160 -5.25 3.27 -1.80
CA GLY A 160 -3.86 3.03 -2.15
C GLY A 160 -3.64 2.88 -3.65
N VAL A 161 -4.56 2.22 -4.37
CA VAL A 161 -4.51 2.16 -5.83
C VAL A 161 -4.57 3.58 -6.43
N GLU A 162 -5.52 4.41 -5.99
CA GLU A 162 -5.59 5.81 -6.43
C GLU A 162 -4.32 6.58 -6.11
N ALA A 163 -3.76 6.43 -4.91
CA ALA A 163 -2.52 7.11 -4.53
C ALA A 163 -1.35 6.71 -5.43
N GLY A 164 -1.19 5.41 -5.74
CA GLY A 164 -0.17 4.91 -6.66
C GLY A 164 -0.34 5.46 -8.08
N ARG A 165 -1.57 5.46 -8.59
CA ARG A 165 -1.89 6.03 -9.91
C ARG A 165 -1.61 7.52 -9.96
N ARG A 166 -2.00 8.28 -8.94
CA ARG A 166 -1.75 9.73 -8.82
C ARG A 166 -0.27 10.04 -8.67
N ALA A 167 0.52 9.14 -8.12
CA ALA A 167 1.98 9.26 -8.08
C ALA A 167 2.65 9.03 -9.46
N GLY A 168 1.90 8.65 -10.50
CA GLY A 168 2.43 8.29 -11.80
C GLY A 168 3.11 6.91 -11.81
N MET A 169 2.71 6.02 -10.92
CA MET A 169 3.30 4.69 -10.76
C MET A 169 2.38 3.60 -11.31
N ARG A 170 2.95 2.46 -11.70
CA ARG A 170 2.17 1.26 -12.00
C ARG A 170 1.67 0.62 -10.72
N VAL A 171 0.47 0.00 -10.77
CA VAL A 171 -0.15 -0.59 -9.59
C VAL A 171 -0.62 -2.01 -9.84
N VAL A 172 -0.27 -2.91 -8.93
CA VAL A 172 -0.87 -4.24 -8.80
C VAL A 172 -1.82 -4.22 -7.61
N TRP A 173 -3.11 -4.30 -7.90
CA TRP A 173 -4.15 -4.34 -6.87
C TRP A 173 -4.41 -5.79 -6.45
N VAL A 174 -4.26 -6.07 -5.16
CA VAL A 174 -4.46 -7.39 -4.54
C VAL A 174 -5.55 -7.26 -3.48
N PRO A 175 -6.82 -7.07 -3.87
CA PRO A 175 -7.90 -6.81 -2.92
C PRO A 175 -8.26 -8.04 -2.09
N HIS A 176 -8.70 -7.82 -0.85
CA HIS A 176 -9.45 -8.84 -0.14
C HIS A 176 -10.69 -9.24 -0.96
N PRO A 177 -11.10 -10.52 -1.00
CA PRO A 177 -12.24 -10.98 -1.80
C PRO A 177 -13.53 -10.17 -1.58
N ASP A 178 -13.82 -9.77 -0.35
CA ASP A 178 -14.99 -8.93 -0.04
C ASP A 178 -14.88 -7.51 -0.64
N VAL A 179 -13.67 -6.97 -0.72
CA VAL A 179 -13.40 -5.66 -1.34
C VAL A 179 -13.53 -5.78 -2.86
N ALA A 180 -12.95 -6.82 -3.45
CA ALA A 180 -13.09 -7.09 -4.89
C ALA A 180 -14.56 -7.24 -5.29
N TYR A 181 -15.36 -7.95 -4.50
CA TYR A 181 -16.80 -8.12 -4.74
C TYR A 181 -17.56 -6.79 -4.64
N GLU A 182 -17.35 -6.02 -3.59
CA GLU A 182 -18.04 -4.73 -3.36
C GLU A 182 -17.75 -3.72 -4.46
N TYR A 183 -16.53 -3.73 -4.99
CA TYR A 183 -16.08 -2.76 -6.00
C TYR A 183 -16.08 -3.31 -7.43
N GLN A 184 -16.61 -4.50 -7.66
CA GLN A 184 -16.67 -5.11 -8.98
C GLN A 184 -17.31 -4.19 -10.05
N PRO A 185 -18.42 -3.45 -9.77
CA PRO A 185 -18.98 -2.51 -10.74
C PRO A 185 -18.10 -1.33 -11.12
N MET A 186 -17.13 -0.99 -10.24
CA MET A 186 -16.22 0.15 -10.43
C MET A 186 -14.77 -0.30 -10.69
N HIS A 187 -14.56 -1.57 -11.01
CA HIS A 187 -13.23 -2.17 -11.11
C HIS A 187 -12.30 -1.39 -12.05
N LYS A 188 -12.78 -1.00 -13.23
CA LYS A 188 -11.99 -0.24 -14.20
C LYS A 188 -11.67 1.16 -13.72
N ASP A 189 -12.63 1.84 -13.10
CA ASP A 189 -12.41 3.18 -12.53
C ASP A 189 -11.38 3.15 -11.41
N ILE A 190 -11.40 2.10 -10.57
CA ILE A 190 -10.39 1.92 -9.51
C ILE A 190 -9.00 1.74 -10.12
N LEU A 191 -8.84 0.87 -11.12
CA LEU A 191 -7.54 0.67 -11.77
C LEU A 191 -7.03 1.92 -12.48
N ALA A 192 -7.94 2.77 -12.97
CA ALA A 192 -7.58 4.09 -13.50
C ALA A 192 -7.29 5.15 -12.42
N GLY A 193 -7.52 4.85 -11.13
CA GLY A 193 -7.42 5.84 -10.05
C GLY A 193 -8.57 6.86 -10.03
N ARG A 194 -9.73 6.50 -10.59
CA ARG A 194 -10.89 7.39 -10.83
C ARG A 194 -12.13 6.95 -10.05
N SER A 195 -11.99 6.36 -8.86
CA SER A 195 -13.17 5.88 -8.11
C SER A 195 -14.17 6.98 -7.75
N GLY A 196 -13.75 8.23 -7.78
CA GLY A 196 -14.57 9.40 -7.42
C GLY A 196 -14.93 9.50 -5.94
N ARG A 197 -14.43 8.56 -5.13
CA ARG A 197 -14.76 8.49 -3.69
C ARG A 197 -13.95 9.46 -2.86
N PHE A 198 -12.80 9.88 -3.36
CA PHE A 198 -11.86 10.68 -2.61
C PHE A 198 -11.57 12.01 -3.33
N LYS A 199 -11.66 13.11 -2.60
CA LYS A 199 -11.31 14.43 -3.11
C LYS A 199 -9.94 14.81 -2.55
N VAL A 200 -8.94 14.91 -3.43
CA VAL A 200 -7.56 15.25 -3.04
C VAL A 200 -7.12 16.58 -3.63
N GLY A 201 -7.88 17.12 -4.58
CA GLY A 201 -7.57 18.37 -5.23
C GLY A 201 -6.55 18.32 -6.38
N ASP A 202 -5.97 17.13 -6.62
CA ASP A 202 -4.90 16.92 -7.61
C ASP A 202 -5.38 15.93 -8.70
N ASP A 203 -6.37 16.31 -9.51
CA ASP A 203 -6.99 15.41 -10.49
C ASP A 203 -6.15 15.24 -11.78
N TRP A 204 -5.11 16.03 -11.95
CA TRP A 204 -4.27 16.05 -13.14
C TRP A 204 -3.41 14.77 -13.36
N GLN A 205 -3.25 13.94 -12.34
CA GLN A 205 -2.49 12.68 -12.42
C GLN A 205 -3.38 11.42 -12.47
N LEU A 206 -4.67 11.57 -12.75
CA LEU A 206 -5.55 10.40 -12.91
C LEU A 206 -5.17 9.62 -14.17
N GLY A 207 -5.16 8.29 -14.08
CA GLY A 207 -4.94 7.41 -15.21
C GLY A 207 -6.15 7.33 -16.14
N GLU A 208 -5.99 6.71 -17.29
CA GLU A 208 -7.08 6.38 -18.21
C GLU A 208 -7.57 4.96 -18.00
N ILE A 209 -8.84 4.71 -18.32
CA ILE A 209 -9.41 3.35 -18.25
C ILE A 209 -8.69 2.47 -19.27
N ASP A 210 -8.30 1.27 -18.83
CA ASP A 210 -7.61 0.26 -19.64
C ASP A 210 -6.26 0.73 -20.24
N ASP A 211 -5.57 1.67 -19.59
CA ASP A 211 -4.26 2.19 -20.01
C ASP A 211 -3.08 1.23 -19.74
N GLY A 212 -3.34 0.09 -19.12
CA GLY A 212 -2.33 -0.93 -18.82
C GLY A 212 -1.38 -0.57 -17.66
N TRP A 213 -1.64 0.52 -16.93
CA TRP A 213 -0.83 0.96 -15.81
C TRP A 213 -1.24 0.37 -14.46
N ALA A 214 -2.38 -0.33 -14.42
CA ALA A 214 -2.77 -1.10 -13.24
C ALA A 214 -3.42 -2.42 -13.65
N GLU A 215 -3.30 -3.40 -12.78
CA GLU A 215 -4.03 -4.67 -12.87
C GLU A 215 -4.49 -5.13 -11.50
N SER A 216 -5.47 -6.04 -11.47
CA SER A 216 -5.89 -6.73 -10.26
C SER A 216 -5.54 -8.21 -10.35
N ILE A 217 -4.93 -8.72 -9.29
CA ILE A 217 -4.65 -10.15 -9.12
C ILE A 217 -5.29 -10.67 -7.83
N PRO A 218 -5.74 -11.93 -7.79
CA PRO A 218 -6.45 -12.47 -6.62
C PRO A 218 -5.54 -12.72 -5.41
N SER A 219 -4.24 -12.89 -5.64
CA SER A 219 -3.23 -13.15 -4.61
C SER A 219 -1.84 -12.80 -5.13
N LEU A 220 -0.91 -12.45 -4.24
CA LEU A 220 0.51 -12.24 -4.58
C LEU A 220 1.19 -13.48 -5.17
N GLU A 221 0.62 -14.67 -4.96
CA GLU A 221 1.09 -15.93 -5.56
C GLU A 221 0.93 -15.95 -7.08
N HIS A 222 0.03 -15.13 -7.63
CA HIS A 222 -0.25 -15.04 -9.08
C HIS A 222 0.50 -13.90 -9.76
N PHE A 223 1.48 -13.28 -9.09
CA PHE A 223 2.25 -12.19 -9.67
C PHE A 223 3.18 -12.68 -10.78
N ASP A 224 3.05 -12.08 -11.96
CA ASP A 224 3.87 -12.38 -13.14
C ASP A 224 5.08 -11.45 -13.21
N TYR A 225 6.24 -11.93 -12.78
CA TYR A 225 7.49 -11.18 -12.81
C TYR A 225 7.92 -10.79 -14.23
N GLY A 226 7.72 -11.70 -15.20
CA GLY A 226 8.11 -11.49 -16.60
C GLY A 226 7.34 -10.34 -17.24
N LYS A 227 6.05 -10.17 -16.93
CA LYS A 227 5.22 -9.07 -17.39
C LYS A 227 5.80 -7.69 -17.03
N TYR A 228 6.50 -7.61 -15.90
CA TYR A 228 7.10 -6.37 -15.39
C TYR A 228 8.60 -6.27 -15.68
N GLY A 229 9.14 -7.15 -16.55
CA GLY A 229 10.56 -7.15 -16.89
C GLY A 229 11.46 -7.42 -15.68
N LEU A 230 11.00 -8.26 -14.74
CA LEU A 230 11.75 -8.62 -13.55
C LEU A 230 12.39 -10.00 -13.75
N ASP A 231 13.72 -10.02 -13.71
CA ASP A 231 14.51 -11.25 -13.66
C ASP A 231 14.69 -11.67 -12.20
N VAL A 232 14.11 -12.80 -11.82
CA VAL A 232 14.21 -13.40 -10.50
C VAL A 232 15.04 -14.66 -10.62
N ALA A 233 16.25 -14.67 -10.04
CA ALA A 233 17.02 -15.88 -9.91
C ALA A 233 16.28 -16.86 -9.01
N PHE A 234 15.58 -17.85 -9.60
CA PHE A 234 14.99 -18.94 -8.83
C PHE A 234 16.14 -19.69 -8.13
N ARG A 235 16.30 -19.49 -6.83
CA ARG A 235 17.13 -20.39 -6.04
C ARG A 235 16.40 -21.73 -6.01
N ILE A 236 16.90 -22.68 -6.79
CA ILE A 236 16.54 -24.09 -6.66
C ILE A 236 17.09 -24.49 -5.28
N HIS A 237 16.20 -24.70 -4.33
CA HIS A 237 16.49 -25.29 -3.00
C HIS A 237 16.34 -26.80 -3.08
#